data_b5c32c6c867134cc45639d4d429034ac
#
_entry.id   b5c32c6c867134cc45639d4d429034ac
#
_cell.length_a   1.000
_cell.length_b   1.000
_cell.length_c   1.000
_cell.angle_alpha   90.00
_cell.angle_beta   90.00
_cell.angle_gamma   90.00
#
_symmetry.space_group_name_H-M   'P 1'
#
loop_
_entity.id
_entity.type
_entity.pdbx_description
1 polymer ?
#
loop_
_entity_poly.entity_id
_entity_poly.type
_entity_poly.pdbx_seq_one_letter_code
_entity_poly.pdbx_strand_id
1 'polypeptide(L)'
;GEQPITRAEFAKVIVCAMDAEAEAKTFGVASKFYDVPQGNWAVPYIAYAASSGIVSGYPNGSFGPYNTITCAEALTVLGKLLGYDESTIGAYWPNNYMDLADNLGLTEGLYLYANLPLNRADASVLVDRALFTKISKTADPEGKKILLEKLGYTVLEDALVLATGKEDESLFSDEVKLNNNSVYTSTVQSGIAAGDLLKYAAVNSDGDLVAVKHYGENGANDMKNGYTVLKDCYIIATAQEDRTLTSSQIRTSQGVFTVSDNSVLNKVGEVGTVVLDKDKKVLSASTVEAKEKE
;
A
#
# COMPACT_ATOMS: atom_id res chain seq x y z
N GLY A 1 7.55 12.25 -15.03
CA GLY A 1 7.11 10.89 -15.15
C GLY A 1 7.15 10.27 -16.54
N GLU A 2 7.13 11.05 -17.63
CA GLU A 2 7.05 10.49 -19.00
C GLU A 2 8.38 9.93 -19.55
N GLN A 3 9.49 10.15 -18.85
CA GLN A 3 10.79 9.63 -19.30
C GLN A 3 10.87 8.11 -19.15
N PRO A 4 11.42 7.41 -20.14
CA PRO A 4 11.67 5.98 -20.05
C PRO A 4 12.56 5.62 -18.86
N ILE A 5 12.34 4.44 -18.30
CA ILE A 5 13.19 3.87 -17.24
C ILE A 5 14.16 2.86 -17.85
N THR A 6 15.42 2.85 -17.39
CA THR A 6 16.42 1.88 -17.85
C THR A 6 16.24 0.54 -17.12
N ARG A 7 16.80 -0.53 -17.70
CA ARG A 7 16.78 -1.87 -17.09
C ARG A 7 17.49 -1.90 -15.75
N ALA A 8 18.59 -1.16 -15.59
CA ALA A 8 19.31 -1.05 -14.32
C ALA A 8 18.50 -0.30 -13.26
N GLU A 9 17.85 0.80 -13.63
CA GLU A 9 16.98 1.54 -12.72
C GLU A 9 15.77 0.73 -12.29
N PHE A 10 15.15 -0.01 -13.22
CA PHE A 10 14.03 -0.90 -12.89
C PHE A 10 14.47 -2.04 -11.95
N ALA A 11 15.64 -2.66 -12.20
CA ALA A 11 16.20 -3.66 -11.29
C ALA A 11 16.37 -3.10 -9.86
N LYS A 12 16.87 -1.86 -9.74
CA LYS A 12 16.95 -1.18 -8.43
C LYS A 12 15.57 -0.98 -7.82
N VAL A 13 14.59 -0.50 -8.59
CA VAL A 13 13.22 -0.29 -8.09
C VAL A 13 12.64 -1.60 -7.54
N ILE A 14 12.81 -2.71 -8.25
CA ILE A 14 12.33 -4.02 -7.80
C ILE A 14 13.02 -4.47 -6.52
N VAL A 15 14.35 -4.34 -6.41
CA VAL A 15 15.09 -4.71 -5.21
C VAL A 15 14.68 -3.85 -4.00
N CYS A 16 14.45 -2.55 -4.21
CA CYS A 16 13.94 -1.67 -3.15
C CYS A 16 12.50 -2.04 -2.76
N ALA A 17 11.64 -2.38 -3.73
CA ALA A 17 10.28 -2.82 -3.45
C ALA A 17 10.21 -4.16 -2.70
N MET A 18 11.26 -4.98 -2.80
CA MET A 18 11.44 -6.21 -2.03
C MET A 18 11.97 -5.96 -0.61
N ASP A 19 12.23 -4.71 -0.21
CA ASP A 19 12.93 -4.33 1.02
C ASP A 19 14.34 -4.97 1.14
N ALA A 20 14.96 -5.27 0.00
CA ALA A 20 16.23 -5.99 -0.08
C ALA A 20 17.43 -5.10 -0.43
N GLU A 21 17.30 -3.76 -0.32
CA GLU A 21 18.38 -2.85 -0.73
C GLU A 21 19.64 -3.03 0.11
N ALA A 22 19.51 -3.18 1.41
CA ALA A 22 20.63 -3.38 2.32
C ALA A 22 21.32 -4.72 2.05
N GLU A 23 20.54 -5.78 1.86
CA GLU A 23 21.03 -7.11 1.51
C GLU A 23 21.74 -7.12 0.16
N ALA A 24 21.16 -6.50 -0.86
CA ALA A 24 21.77 -6.38 -2.19
C ALA A 24 23.12 -5.67 -2.13
N LYS A 25 23.25 -4.58 -1.36
CA LYS A 25 24.52 -3.84 -1.19
C LYS A 25 25.61 -4.67 -0.51
N THR A 26 25.23 -5.59 0.38
CA THR A 26 26.15 -6.49 1.08
C THR A 26 26.33 -7.85 0.40
N PHE A 27 25.57 -8.14 -0.65
CA PHE A 27 25.53 -9.43 -1.33
C PHE A 27 26.89 -9.87 -1.87
N GLY A 28 27.78 -8.92 -2.20
CA GLY A 28 29.21 -9.17 -2.49
C GLY A 28 29.49 -9.98 -3.76
N VAL A 29 28.45 -10.30 -4.54
CA VAL A 29 28.59 -11.09 -5.77
C VAL A 29 28.73 -10.16 -6.96
N ALA A 30 29.76 -10.41 -7.79
CA ALA A 30 29.91 -9.71 -9.06
C ALA A 30 28.76 -10.07 -10.01
N SER A 31 28.40 -9.11 -10.86
CA SER A 31 27.44 -9.39 -11.91
C SER A 31 27.99 -10.46 -12.87
N LYS A 32 27.15 -11.42 -13.25
CA LYS A 32 27.48 -12.41 -14.28
C LYS A 32 27.46 -11.87 -15.71
N PHE A 33 27.03 -10.62 -15.88
CA PHE A 33 26.88 -9.98 -17.19
C PHE A 33 28.12 -9.15 -17.53
N TYR A 34 28.69 -9.38 -18.70
CA TYR A 34 29.97 -8.76 -19.10
C TYR A 34 29.89 -7.24 -19.25
N ASP A 35 28.71 -6.70 -19.54
CA ASP A 35 28.45 -5.27 -19.70
C ASP A 35 28.05 -4.55 -18.40
N VAL A 36 28.13 -5.26 -17.26
CA VAL A 36 27.90 -4.72 -15.93
C VAL A 36 29.18 -4.91 -15.09
N PRO A 37 30.23 -4.11 -15.36
CA PRO A 37 31.51 -4.21 -14.65
C PRO A 37 31.37 -3.79 -13.19
N GLN A 38 32.29 -4.25 -12.33
CA GLN A 38 32.25 -4.09 -10.88
C GLN A 38 32.13 -2.63 -10.37
N GLY A 39 32.57 -1.66 -11.17
CA GLY A 39 32.41 -0.23 -10.86
C GLY A 39 31.07 0.37 -11.26
N ASN A 40 30.16 -0.41 -11.85
CA ASN A 40 28.83 0.07 -12.18
C ASN A 40 27.98 0.18 -10.92
N TRP A 41 27.30 1.32 -10.73
CA TRP A 41 26.46 1.59 -9.58
C TRP A 41 25.33 0.55 -9.38
N ALA A 42 24.87 -0.06 -10.47
CA ALA A 42 23.77 -1.01 -10.47
C ALA A 42 24.18 -2.46 -10.19
N VAL A 43 25.49 -2.76 -10.05
CA VAL A 43 25.99 -4.12 -9.78
C VAL A 43 25.24 -4.80 -8.65
N PRO A 44 25.08 -4.20 -7.45
CA PRO A 44 24.44 -4.89 -6.34
C PRO A 44 22.98 -5.28 -6.67
N TYR A 45 22.26 -4.39 -7.29
CA TYR A 45 20.83 -4.62 -7.62
C TYR A 45 20.66 -5.65 -8.74
N ILE A 46 21.45 -5.55 -9.79
CA ILE A 46 21.41 -6.50 -10.93
C ILE A 46 21.87 -7.90 -10.48
N ALA A 47 22.96 -7.99 -9.71
CA ALA A 47 23.48 -9.26 -9.23
C ALA A 47 22.47 -9.94 -8.29
N TYR A 48 21.89 -9.21 -7.36
CA TYR A 48 20.88 -9.71 -6.42
C TYR A 48 19.61 -10.19 -7.16
N ALA A 49 19.03 -9.35 -7.99
CA ALA A 49 17.82 -9.70 -8.74
C ALA A 49 18.03 -10.86 -9.73
N ALA A 50 19.25 -10.97 -10.31
CA ALA A 50 19.60 -12.08 -11.21
C ALA A 50 19.82 -13.39 -10.46
N SER A 51 20.42 -13.35 -9.24
CA SER A 51 20.60 -14.54 -8.39
C SER A 51 19.27 -15.06 -7.86
N SER A 52 18.31 -14.16 -7.60
CA SER A 52 16.94 -14.49 -7.19
C SER A 52 16.05 -14.95 -8.38
N GLY A 53 16.58 -15.01 -9.61
CA GLY A 53 15.83 -15.44 -10.79
C GLY A 53 14.80 -14.45 -11.32
N ILE A 54 14.72 -13.25 -10.73
CA ILE A 54 13.72 -12.23 -11.04
C ILE A 54 14.04 -11.53 -12.36
N VAL A 55 15.32 -11.20 -12.58
CA VAL A 55 15.78 -10.62 -13.86
C VAL A 55 16.66 -11.58 -14.62
N SER A 56 16.65 -11.45 -15.94
CA SER A 56 17.50 -12.20 -16.85
C SER A 56 18.24 -11.25 -17.80
N GLY A 57 19.43 -11.66 -18.22
CA GLY A 57 20.12 -10.99 -19.32
C GLY A 57 19.65 -11.49 -20.68
N TYR A 58 20.22 -10.93 -21.71
CA TYR A 58 20.00 -11.34 -23.09
C TYR A 58 20.79 -12.63 -23.44
N PRO A 59 20.40 -13.36 -24.49
CA PRO A 59 21.07 -14.59 -24.88
C PRO A 59 22.55 -14.43 -25.20
N ASN A 60 23.00 -13.23 -25.57
CA ASN A 60 24.40 -12.90 -25.83
C ASN A 60 25.27 -12.71 -24.56
N GLY A 61 24.69 -12.87 -23.36
CA GLY A 61 25.36 -12.70 -22.07
C GLY A 61 25.42 -11.28 -21.53
N SER A 62 24.79 -10.31 -22.22
CA SER A 62 24.68 -8.94 -21.72
C SER A 62 23.42 -8.76 -20.86
N PHE A 63 23.40 -7.72 -20.02
CA PHE A 63 22.22 -7.26 -19.29
C PHE A 63 21.56 -6.05 -19.98
N GLY A 64 22.34 -5.17 -20.60
CA GLY A 64 21.90 -3.90 -21.17
C GLY A 64 21.51 -2.88 -20.08
N PRO A 65 22.38 -2.56 -19.10
CA PRO A 65 21.99 -1.76 -17.93
C PRO A 65 21.44 -0.37 -18.30
N TYR A 66 21.92 0.21 -19.36
CA TYR A 66 21.52 1.54 -19.84
C TYR A 66 20.44 1.51 -20.93
N ASN A 67 20.05 0.34 -21.42
CA ASN A 67 18.92 0.22 -22.32
C ASN A 67 17.63 0.54 -21.58
N THR A 68 16.69 1.16 -22.25
CA THR A 68 15.32 1.30 -21.71
C THR A 68 14.69 -0.09 -21.59
N ILE A 69 13.98 -0.35 -20.49
CA ILE A 69 13.21 -1.59 -20.36
C ILE A 69 11.93 -1.49 -21.19
N THR A 70 11.58 -2.55 -21.90
CA THR A 70 10.29 -2.61 -22.59
C THR A 70 9.17 -2.98 -21.63
N CYS A 71 7.90 -2.69 -22.00
CA CYS A 71 6.73 -3.06 -21.20
C CYS A 71 6.70 -4.59 -20.96
N ALA A 72 6.95 -5.39 -22.00
CA ALA A 72 6.97 -6.86 -21.87
C ALA A 72 8.07 -7.36 -20.92
N GLU A 73 9.27 -6.78 -20.98
CA GLU A 73 10.36 -7.15 -20.06
C GLU A 73 10.02 -6.80 -18.62
N ALA A 74 9.43 -5.62 -18.37
CA ALA A 74 9.03 -5.20 -17.04
C ALA A 74 7.91 -6.10 -16.47
N LEU A 75 6.89 -6.43 -17.26
CA LEU A 75 5.82 -7.34 -16.86
C LEU A 75 6.33 -8.77 -16.63
N THR A 76 7.35 -9.21 -17.39
CA THR A 76 8.04 -10.47 -17.13
C THR A 76 8.70 -10.48 -15.73
N VAL A 77 9.38 -9.40 -15.38
CA VAL A 77 10.01 -9.24 -14.07
C VAL A 77 8.97 -9.30 -12.95
N LEU A 78 7.87 -8.56 -13.09
CA LEU A 78 6.78 -8.54 -12.10
C LEU A 78 6.08 -9.89 -11.99
N GLY A 79 5.82 -10.58 -13.12
CA GLY A 79 5.26 -11.92 -13.11
C GLY A 79 6.13 -12.92 -12.35
N LYS A 80 7.44 -12.89 -12.58
CA LYS A 80 8.41 -13.73 -11.84
C LYS A 80 8.45 -13.38 -10.34
N LEU A 81 8.40 -12.09 -9.98
CA LEU A 81 8.34 -11.65 -8.61
C LEU A 81 7.08 -12.19 -7.90
N LEU A 82 5.95 -12.20 -8.59
CA LEU A 82 4.69 -12.79 -8.14
C LEU A 82 4.70 -14.34 -8.11
N GLY A 83 5.78 -14.98 -8.58
CA GLY A 83 5.94 -16.43 -8.56
C GLY A 83 5.33 -17.15 -9.77
N TYR A 84 5.14 -16.45 -10.89
CA TYR A 84 4.75 -17.05 -12.16
C TYR A 84 5.96 -17.33 -13.04
N ASP A 85 5.90 -18.41 -13.79
CA ASP A 85 6.89 -18.80 -14.79
C ASP A 85 6.21 -19.44 -16.01
N GLU A 86 6.98 -19.74 -17.04
CA GLU A 86 6.47 -20.33 -18.27
C GLU A 86 5.80 -21.71 -18.10
N SER A 87 6.11 -22.42 -17.00
CA SER A 87 5.45 -23.69 -16.71
C SER A 87 3.99 -23.48 -16.26
N THR A 88 3.70 -22.33 -15.68
CA THR A 88 2.36 -21.96 -15.14
C THR A 88 1.52 -21.15 -16.10
N ILE A 89 2.16 -20.31 -16.94
CA ILE A 89 1.45 -19.38 -17.85
C ILE A 89 1.71 -19.68 -19.33
N GLY A 90 2.49 -20.72 -19.65
CA GLY A 90 2.89 -21.08 -21.01
C GLY A 90 4.11 -20.28 -21.49
N ALA A 91 4.75 -20.77 -22.57
CA ALA A 91 6.03 -20.29 -23.07
C ALA A 91 5.91 -19.28 -24.24
N TYR A 92 4.74 -18.70 -24.46
CA TYR A 92 4.50 -17.83 -25.63
C TYR A 92 4.82 -16.37 -25.32
N TRP A 93 6.10 -16.09 -25.06
CA TRP A 93 6.59 -14.73 -24.78
C TRP A 93 6.46 -13.81 -26.00
N PRO A 94 6.06 -12.53 -25.89
CA PRO A 94 5.76 -11.83 -24.62
C PRO A 94 4.29 -11.94 -24.16
N ASN A 95 3.41 -12.55 -24.96
CA ASN A 95 1.97 -12.52 -24.74
C ASN A 95 1.57 -13.17 -23.40
N ASN A 96 2.23 -14.26 -23.02
CA ASN A 96 1.96 -14.93 -21.75
C ASN A 96 2.07 -13.98 -20.52
N TYR A 97 3.09 -13.10 -20.47
CA TYR A 97 3.24 -12.15 -19.38
C TYR A 97 2.37 -10.90 -19.54
N MET A 98 2.07 -10.50 -20.80
CA MET A 98 1.11 -9.42 -21.07
C MET A 98 -0.30 -9.83 -20.60
N ASP A 99 -0.77 -11.01 -21.03
CA ASP A 99 -2.07 -11.56 -20.65
C ASP A 99 -2.16 -11.82 -19.13
N LEU A 100 -1.07 -12.31 -18.50
CA LEU A 100 -0.99 -12.45 -17.04
C LEU A 100 -1.22 -11.12 -16.36
N ALA A 101 -0.52 -10.07 -16.78
CA ALA A 101 -0.62 -8.75 -16.15
C ALA A 101 -2.02 -8.16 -16.28
N ASP A 102 -2.67 -8.32 -17.43
CA ASP A 102 -4.06 -7.92 -17.65
C ASP A 102 -5.01 -8.68 -16.74
N ASN A 103 -4.88 -10.01 -16.66
CA ASN A 103 -5.71 -10.86 -15.80
C ASN A 103 -5.55 -10.55 -14.31
N LEU A 104 -4.37 -10.09 -13.90
CA LEU A 104 -4.10 -9.67 -12.51
C LEU A 104 -4.50 -8.21 -12.24
N GLY A 105 -4.98 -7.47 -13.25
CA GLY A 105 -5.35 -6.06 -13.12
C GLY A 105 -4.17 -5.09 -13.00
N LEU A 106 -2.94 -5.54 -13.29
CA LEU A 106 -1.76 -4.69 -13.17
C LEU A 106 -1.78 -3.54 -14.20
N THR A 107 -2.36 -3.80 -15.38
CA THR A 107 -2.35 -2.89 -16.54
C THR A 107 -3.59 -2.01 -16.65
N GLU A 108 -4.55 -2.14 -15.73
CA GLU A 108 -5.82 -1.40 -15.77
C GLU A 108 -5.61 0.11 -15.94
N GLY A 109 -6.20 0.69 -16.99
CA GLY A 109 -6.07 2.12 -17.30
C GLY A 109 -4.69 2.55 -17.85
N LEU A 110 -3.78 1.61 -18.11
CA LEU A 110 -2.49 1.87 -18.76
C LEU A 110 -2.54 1.42 -20.22
N TYR A 111 -1.89 2.19 -21.10
CA TYR A 111 -1.76 1.87 -22.53
C TYR A 111 -0.36 1.33 -22.80
N LEU A 112 -0.16 0.03 -22.56
CA LEU A 112 1.14 -0.62 -22.66
C LEU A 112 1.23 -1.46 -23.94
N TYR A 113 2.32 -1.26 -24.69
CA TYR A 113 2.65 -2.05 -25.87
C TYR A 113 3.94 -2.83 -25.61
N ALA A 114 3.94 -4.13 -25.88
CA ALA A 114 5.00 -5.07 -25.49
C ALA A 114 6.42 -4.55 -25.77
N ASN A 115 6.66 -4.04 -26.97
CA ASN A 115 7.99 -3.63 -27.45
C ASN A 115 8.33 -2.16 -27.21
N LEU A 116 7.41 -1.36 -26.63
CA LEU A 116 7.68 0.03 -26.34
C LEU A 116 8.38 0.19 -24.98
N PRO A 117 9.25 1.21 -24.86
CA PRO A 117 9.86 1.55 -23.57
C PRO A 117 8.82 1.87 -22.50
N LEU A 118 9.00 1.33 -21.30
CA LEU A 118 8.20 1.68 -20.14
C LEU A 118 8.65 3.03 -19.58
N ASN A 119 7.73 3.92 -19.29
CA ASN A 119 8.04 5.18 -18.62
C ASN A 119 8.05 5.01 -17.08
N ARG A 120 8.63 5.99 -16.37
CA ARG A 120 8.79 5.94 -14.91
C ARG A 120 7.47 5.98 -14.15
N ALA A 121 6.46 6.68 -14.68
CA ALA A 121 5.15 6.77 -14.03
C ALA A 121 4.44 5.42 -14.09
N ASP A 122 4.35 4.82 -15.29
CA ASP A 122 3.74 3.50 -15.46
C ASP A 122 4.49 2.42 -14.69
N ALA A 123 5.84 2.50 -14.63
CA ALA A 123 6.66 1.60 -13.82
C ALA A 123 6.27 1.66 -12.33
N SER A 124 6.08 2.86 -11.79
CA SER A 124 5.66 3.04 -10.39
C SER A 124 4.27 2.46 -10.13
N VAL A 125 3.31 2.70 -11.04
CA VAL A 125 1.95 2.15 -10.93
C VAL A 125 1.96 0.63 -10.98
N LEU A 126 2.73 0.04 -11.90
CA LEU A 126 2.84 -1.41 -12.03
C LEU A 126 3.45 -2.06 -10.79
N VAL A 127 4.50 -1.48 -10.23
CA VAL A 127 5.14 -1.99 -9.01
C VAL A 127 4.19 -1.85 -7.81
N ASP A 128 3.56 -0.69 -7.62
CA ASP A 128 2.56 -0.48 -6.55
C ASP A 128 1.47 -1.55 -6.61
N ARG A 129 0.88 -1.75 -7.79
CA ARG A 129 -0.16 -2.77 -7.97
C ARG A 129 0.33 -4.18 -7.68
N ALA A 130 1.54 -4.53 -8.14
CA ALA A 130 2.11 -5.84 -7.92
C ALA A 130 2.29 -6.15 -6.42
N LEU A 131 2.68 -5.17 -5.60
CA LEU A 131 2.84 -5.34 -4.15
C LEU A 131 1.55 -5.81 -3.47
N PHE A 132 0.40 -5.34 -3.93
CA PHE A 132 -0.92 -5.70 -3.39
C PHE A 132 -1.63 -6.80 -4.19
N THR A 133 -0.94 -7.44 -5.13
CA THR A 133 -1.50 -8.52 -5.95
C THR A 133 -1.20 -9.88 -5.32
N LYS A 134 -2.17 -10.80 -5.41
CA LYS A 134 -2.01 -12.18 -4.96
C LYS A 134 -0.91 -12.87 -5.76
N ILE A 135 -0.06 -13.60 -5.04
CA ILE A 135 1.00 -14.40 -5.66
C ILE A 135 0.43 -15.68 -6.29
N SER A 136 1.24 -16.32 -7.15
CA SER A 136 0.82 -17.53 -7.86
C SER A 136 0.47 -18.67 -6.88
N LYS A 137 -0.43 -19.55 -7.30
CA LYS A 137 -0.78 -20.75 -6.52
C LYS A 137 0.40 -21.72 -6.35
N THR A 138 1.41 -21.65 -7.19
CA THR A 138 2.66 -22.39 -7.02
C THR A 138 3.43 -21.88 -5.81
N ALA A 139 3.44 -20.55 -5.60
CA ALA A 139 4.11 -19.92 -4.47
C ALA A 139 3.24 -19.92 -3.19
N ASP A 140 1.93 -19.86 -3.33
CA ASP A 140 0.95 -19.98 -2.24
C ASP A 140 -0.23 -20.86 -2.66
N PRO A 141 -0.21 -22.17 -2.34
CA PRO A 141 -1.27 -23.11 -2.74
C PRO A 141 -2.66 -22.73 -2.25
N GLU A 142 -2.77 -22.00 -1.14
CA GLU A 142 -4.05 -21.52 -0.63
C GLU A 142 -4.59 -20.30 -1.42
N GLY A 143 -3.71 -19.62 -2.18
CA GLY A 143 -4.07 -18.47 -3.02
C GLY A 143 -4.53 -17.25 -2.23
N LYS A 144 -4.07 -17.10 -0.99
CA LYS A 144 -4.48 -16.03 -0.08
C LYS A 144 -3.49 -14.89 -0.04
N LYS A 145 -2.19 -15.20 -0.03
CA LYS A 145 -1.12 -14.21 0.18
C LYS A 145 -0.97 -13.25 -0.99
N ILE A 146 -0.78 -11.98 -0.66
CA ILE A 146 -0.30 -10.96 -1.60
C ILE A 146 1.23 -10.89 -1.59
N LEU A 147 1.81 -10.17 -2.55
CA LEU A 147 3.27 -10.06 -2.67
C LEU A 147 3.91 -9.50 -1.40
N LEU A 148 3.34 -8.48 -0.76
CA LEU A 148 3.87 -7.91 0.48
C LEU A 148 4.04 -8.96 1.58
N GLU A 149 3.09 -9.88 1.76
CA GLU A 149 3.23 -10.97 2.75
C GLU A 149 4.34 -11.95 2.40
N LYS A 150 4.52 -12.24 1.09
CA LYS A 150 5.66 -13.05 0.61
C LYS A 150 7.00 -12.37 0.90
N LEU A 151 7.04 -11.04 0.89
CA LEU A 151 8.22 -10.23 1.17
C LEU A 151 8.47 -10.03 2.68
N GLY A 152 7.63 -10.59 3.55
CA GLY A 152 7.82 -10.56 5.00
C GLY A 152 7.09 -9.45 5.76
N TYR A 153 6.27 -8.65 5.08
CA TYR A 153 5.44 -7.65 5.75
C TYR A 153 4.25 -8.30 6.45
N THR A 154 3.87 -7.74 7.59
CA THR A 154 2.57 -8.03 8.21
C THR A 154 1.51 -7.20 7.50
N VAL A 155 0.50 -7.86 6.92
CA VAL A 155 -0.58 -7.17 6.22
C VAL A 155 -1.86 -7.24 7.04
N LEU A 156 -2.40 -6.07 7.37
CA LEU A 156 -3.70 -5.92 8.01
C LEU A 156 -4.73 -5.70 6.91
N GLU A 157 -5.69 -6.61 6.81
CA GLU A 157 -6.82 -6.48 5.89
C GLU A 157 -7.94 -5.67 6.56
N ASP A 158 -8.68 -4.91 5.74
CA ASP A 158 -9.85 -4.16 6.18
C ASP A 158 -9.57 -3.23 7.38
N ALA A 159 -8.39 -2.59 7.35
CA ALA A 159 -7.98 -1.70 8.42
C ALA A 159 -8.68 -0.34 8.32
N LEU A 160 -9.31 0.08 9.40
CA LEU A 160 -9.95 1.38 9.53
C LEU A 160 -9.02 2.34 10.27
N VAL A 161 -8.78 3.51 9.70
CA VAL A 161 -8.03 4.58 10.35
C VAL A 161 -8.93 5.26 11.37
N LEU A 162 -8.61 5.13 12.64
CA LEU A 162 -9.35 5.77 13.74
C LEU A 162 -8.90 7.21 13.96
N ALA A 163 -7.60 7.47 13.88
CA ALA A 163 -7.00 8.78 14.08
C ALA A 163 -5.64 8.87 13.40
N THR A 164 -5.22 10.08 13.06
CA THR A 164 -3.84 10.42 12.64
C THR A 164 -3.31 11.54 13.52
N GLY A 165 -1.99 11.65 13.65
CA GLY A 165 -1.36 12.74 14.41
C GLY A 165 -1.60 14.15 13.85
N LYS A 166 -2.24 14.27 12.67
CA LYS A 166 -2.72 15.55 12.13
C LYS A 166 -4.06 15.98 12.69
N GLU A 167 -4.83 15.03 13.21
CA GLU A 167 -6.23 15.19 13.63
C GLU A 167 -6.43 14.89 15.11
N ASP A 168 -5.47 14.27 15.77
CA ASP A 168 -5.52 13.91 17.18
C ASP A 168 -4.20 14.27 17.87
N GLU A 169 -4.24 15.26 18.78
CA GLU A 169 -3.07 15.77 19.50
C GLU A 169 -2.45 14.75 20.49
N SER A 170 -3.13 13.65 20.77
CA SER A 170 -2.58 12.56 21.59
C SER A 170 -1.58 11.67 20.82
N LEU A 171 -1.48 11.85 19.50
CA LEU A 171 -0.58 11.12 18.62
C LEU A 171 0.55 12.04 18.14
N PHE A 172 1.73 11.47 17.89
CA PHE A 172 2.79 12.19 17.17
C PHE A 172 2.36 12.42 15.71
N SER A 173 2.93 13.45 15.07
CA SER A 173 2.54 13.90 13.73
C SER A 173 2.66 12.83 12.63
N ASP A 174 3.46 11.80 12.85
CA ASP A 174 3.72 10.66 11.98
C ASP A 174 3.03 9.37 12.46
N GLU A 175 2.16 9.46 13.47
CA GLU A 175 1.44 8.30 13.99
C GLU A 175 0.04 8.15 13.41
N VAL A 176 -0.38 6.90 13.27
CA VAL A 176 -1.70 6.48 12.81
C VAL A 176 -2.24 5.40 13.74
N LYS A 177 -3.46 5.59 14.23
CA LYS A 177 -4.19 4.61 15.04
C LYS A 177 -5.19 3.86 14.17
N LEU A 178 -5.11 2.53 14.20
CA LEU A 178 -6.02 1.65 13.46
C LEU A 178 -7.05 0.98 14.38
N ASN A 179 -8.07 0.36 13.78
CA ASN A 179 -9.18 -0.30 14.49
C ASN A 179 -8.80 -1.55 15.31
N ASN A 180 -7.57 -2.02 15.21
CA ASN A 180 -7.01 -3.02 16.14
C ASN A 180 -6.49 -2.39 17.45
N ASN A 181 -6.74 -1.08 17.67
CA ASN A 181 -6.27 -0.26 18.78
C ASN A 181 -4.75 -0.06 18.87
N SER A 182 -4.00 -0.49 17.85
CA SER A 182 -2.56 -0.22 17.78
C SER A 182 -2.29 1.13 17.14
N VAL A 183 -1.22 1.77 17.60
CA VAL A 183 -0.64 2.97 17.01
C VAL A 183 0.62 2.56 16.26
N TYR A 184 0.76 3.06 15.05
CA TYR A 184 1.87 2.77 14.16
C TYR A 184 2.55 4.08 13.75
N THR A 185 3.88 4.12 13.80
CA THR A 185 4.63 5.15 13.09
C THR A 185 4.42 4.94 11.59
N SER A 186 4.07 5.98 10.86
CA SER A 186 3.76 5.86 9.44
C SER A 186 4.80 6.58 8.58
N THR A 187 5.41 5.85 7.66
CA THR A 187 6.24 6.44 6.59
C THR A 187 5.38 6.89 5.40
N VAL A 188 4.10 6.53 5.39
CA VAL A 188 3.13 6.98 4.37
C VAL A 188 2.70 8.40 4.71
N GLN A 189 3.34 9.39 4.05
CA GLN A 189 3.23 10.82 4.39
C GLN A 189 1.97 11.52 3.86
N SER A 190 1.20 10.90 2.97
CA SER A 190 0.02 11.50 2.36
C SER A 190 -1.05 10.47 2.04
N GLY A 191 -2.31 10.91 2.06
CA GLY A 191 -3.42 10.08 1.65
C GLY A 191 -4.01 9.18 2.72
N ILE A 192 -3.67 9.39 4.02
CA ILE A 192 -4.31 8.73 5.15
C ILE A 192 -5.00 9.79 6.01
N ALA A 193 -6.27 9.58 6.30
CA ALA A 193 -7.07 10.42 7.19
C ALA A 193 -7.98 9.56 8.06
N ALA A 194 -8.42 10.11 9.19
CA ALA A 194 -9.40 9.44 10.04
C ALA A 194 -10.67 9.10 9.25
N GLY A 195 -11.14 7.88 9.43
CA GLY A 195 -12.29 7.32 8.72
C GLY A 195 -11.95 6.68 7.38
N ASP A 196 -10.69 6.66 6.96
CA ASP A 196 -10.30 5.92 5.75
C ASP A 196 -10.37 4.42 6.00
N LEU A 197 -10.98 3.70 5.08
CA LEU A 197 -10.99 2.25 5.07
C LEU A 197 -9.92 1.75 4.10
N LEU A 198 -8.92 1.10 4.68
CA LEU A 198 -7.79 0.53 3.95
C LEU A 198 -8.08 -0.93 3.65
N LYS A 199 -8.07 -1.31 2.38
CA LYS A 199 -8.14 -2.71 1.98
C LYS A 199 -6.96 -3.49 2.53
N TYR A 200 -5.77 -2.86 2.50
CA TYR A 200 -4.53 -3.39 3.05
C TYR A 200 -3.74 -2.28 3.74
N ALA A 201 -3.17 -2.60 4.88
CA ALA A 201 -2.17 -1.79 5.57
C ALA A 201 -0.96 -2.69 5.88
N ALA A 202 0.21 -2.37 5.30
CA ALA A 202 1.42 -3.17 5.43
C ALA A 202 2.34 -2.59 6.48
N VAL A 203 2.76 -3.45 7.41
CA VAL A 203 3.64 -3.12 8.53
C VAL A 203 4.95 -3.89 8.36
N ASN A 204 6.08 -3.20 8.47
CA ASN A 204 7.42 -3.78 8.38
C ASN A 204 7.82 -4.51 9.67
N SER A 205 9.04 -5.07 9.70
CA SER A 205 9.59 -5.76 10.87
C SER A 205 9.80 -4.86 12.09
N ASP A 206 9.97 -3.56 11.88
CA ASP A 206 10.17 -2.57 12.94
C ASP A 206 8.84 -2.09 13.54
N GLY A 207 7.72 -2.51 12.96
CA GLY A 207 6.39 -2.13 13.40
C GLY A 207 5.86 -0.84 12.74
N ASP A 208 6.52 -0.33 11.71
CA ASP A 208 6.10 0.87 11.01
C ASP A 208 5.11 0.56 9.89
N LEU A 209 4.10 1.40 9.73
CA LEU A 209 3.17 1.38 8.60
C LEU A 209 3.86 1.97 7.36
N VAL A 210 4.17 1.13 6.40
CA VAL A 210 5.02 1.48 5.24
C VAL A 210 4.28 1.55 3.91
N ALA A 211 3.13 0.89 3.80
CA ALA A 211 2.31 0.95 2.58
C ALA A 211 0.83 0.75 2.92
N VAL A 212 -0.03 1.39 2.15
CA VAL A 212 -1.48 1.26 2.29
C VAL A 212 -2.14 1.13 0.93
N LYS A 213 -3.26 0.41 0.88
CA LYS A 213 -4.15 0.33 -0.27
C LYS A 213 -5.55 0.64 0.17
N HIS A 214 -6.10 1.72 -0.34
CA HIS A 214 -7.50 2.06 -0.11
C HIS A 214 -8.43 1.14 -0.90
N TYR A 215 -9.65 1.00 -0.43
CA TYR A 215 -10.72 0.54 -1.29
C TYR A 215 -10.93 1.57 -2.42
N GLY A 216 -11.23 1.11 -3.65
CA GLY A 216 -11.59 2.01 -4.75
C GLY A 216 -12.82 2.87 -4.41
N GLU A 217 -13.07 3.93 -5.19
CA GLU A 217 -14.14 4.92 -4.94
C GLU A 217 -15.50 4.29 -4.64
N ASN A 218 -15.82 3.15 -5.24
CA ASN A 218 -17.03 2.37 -4.95
C ASN A 218 -16.96 1.57 -3.65
N GLY A 219 -15.76 1.31 -3.12
CA GLY A 219 -15.55 0.58 -1.87
C GLY A 219 -15.65 1.46 -0.62
N ALA A 220 -15.41 2.76 -0.76
CA ALA A 220 -15.57 3.71 0.35
C ALA A 220 -17.04 3.89 0.77
N ASN A 221 -18.00 3.63 -0.14
CA ASN A 221 -19.43 3.61 0.14
C ASN A 221 -19.96 2.22 0.50
N ASP A 222 -19.19 1.17 0.26
CA ASP A 222 -19.53 -0.18 0.70
C ASP A 222 -19.21 -0.29 2.19
N MET A 223 -20.23 -0.30 3.01
CA MET A 223 -20.17 -0.68 4.43
C MET A 223 -19.78 -2.16 4.59
N LYS A 224 -18.76 -2.62 3.86
CA LYS A 224 -18.36 -4.04 3.77
C LYS A 224 -18.04 -4.64 5.11
N ASN A 225 -17.64 -3.80 6.10
CA ASN A 225 -17.25 -4.25 7.44
C ASN A 225 -18.14 -3.73 8.55
N GLY A 226 -19.31 -3.17 8.22
CA GLY A 226 -20.27 -2.72 9.22
C GLY A 226 -19.89 -1.42 9.94
N TYR A 227 -18.90 -0.69 9.47
CA TYR A 227 -18.58 0.64 9.98
C TYR A 227 -19.33 1.73 9.23
N THR A 228 -19.65 2.82 9.94
CA THR A 228 -20.19 4.05 9.34
C THR A 228 -19.28 5.21 9.68
N VAL A 229 -18.83 5.94 8.69
CA VAL A 229 -17.97 7.12 8.86
C VAL A 229 -18.81 8.38 8.65
N LEU A 230 -18.87 9.21 9.68
CA LEU A 230 -19.56 10.49 9.68
C LEU A 230 -18.50 11.60 9.57
N LYS A 231 -18.34 12.19 8.39
CA LYS A 231 -17.43 13.32 8.15
C LYS A 231 -18.13 14.63 8.51
N ASP A 232 -17.33 15.64 8.84
CA ASP A 232 -17.83 16.99 9.24
C ASP A 232 -18.88 16.91 10.34
N CYS A 233 -18.68 16.01 11.30
CA CYS A 233 -19.59 15.74 12.38
C CYS A 233 -19.23 16.64 13.58
N TYR A 234 -20.12 17.54 13.96
CA TYR A 234 -19.95 18.41 15.12
C TYR A 234 -20.46 17.70 16.37
N ILE A 235 -19.67 17.64 17.44
CA ILE A 235 -20.05 17.08 18.73
C ILE A 235 -20.69 18.18 19.56
N ILE A 236 -22.02 18.09 19.74
CA ILE A 236 -22.85 19.16 20.31
C ILE A 236 -22.88 19.08 21.83
N ALA A 237 -23.08 17.88 22.38
CA ALA A 237 -23.29 17.70 23.81
C ALA A 237 -23.03 16.27 24.26
N THR A 238 -22.64 16.15 25.52
CA THR A 238 -22.68 14.92 26.34
C THR A 238 -23.80 14.99 27.35
N ALA A 239 -23.90 13.99 28.25
CA ALA A 239 -24.86 14.01 29.35
C ALA A 239 -24.62 15.16 30.34
N GLN A 240 -23.47 15.83 30.30
CA GLN A 240 -23.19 17.00 31.14
C GLN A 240 -23.94 18.24 30.64
N GLU A 241 -23.98 18.44 29.33
CA GLU A 241 -24.65 19.57 28.67
C GLU A 241 -26.12 19.26 28.34
N ASP A 242 -26.46 18.00 28.11
CA ASP A 242 -27.82 17.57 27.72
C ASP A 242 -28.29 16.41 28.60
N ARG A 243 -29.16 16.72 29.56
CA ARG A 243 -29.73 15.76 30.52
C ARG A 243 -30.66 14.72 29.89
N THR A 244 -30.98 14.82 28.63
CA THR A 244 -31.74 13.79 27.89
C THR A 244 -30.87 12.62 27.46
N LEU A 245 -29.54 12.78 27.53
CA LEU A 245 -28.58 11.76 27.19
C LEU A 245 -28.19 10.91 28.38
N THR A 246 -27.88 9.65 28.12
CA THR A 246 -27.23 8.79 29.16
C THR A 246 -25.74 9.12 29.23
N SER A 247 -25.07 8.72 30.32
CA SER A 247 -23.64 8.96 30.55
C SER A 247 -22.72 8.38 29.48
N SER A 248 -23.23 7.47 28.65
CA SER A 248 -22.53 6.84 27.54
C SER A 248 -23.03 7.30 26.16
N GLN A 249 -23.69 8.46 26.08
CA GLN A 249 -24.20 8.99 24.83
C GLN A 249 -23.62 10.38 24.52
N ILE A 250 -23.48 10.65 23.23
CA ILE A 250 -23.19 11.98 22.69
C ILE A 250 -24.26 12.38 21.69
N ARG A 251 -24.54 13.67 21.66
CA ARG A 251 -25.33 14.32 20.60
C ARG A 251 -24.36 14.95 19.60
N THR A 252 -24.57 14.65 18.35
CA THR A 252 -23.80 15.24 17.25
C THR A 252 -24.74 15.93 16.27
N SER A 253 -24.17 16.67 15.31
CA SER A 253 -24.92 17.25 14.20
C SER A 253 -25.64 16.23 13.33
N GLN A 254 -25.26 14.96 13.40
CA GLN A 254 -25.80 13.87 12.59
C GLN A 254 -26.60 12.84 13.39
N GLY A 255 -26.81 13.04 14.69
CA GLY A 255 -27.62 12.17 15.53
C GLY A 255 -27.10 12.00 16.95
N VAL A 256 -27.77 11.10 17.69
CA VAL A 256 -27.36 10.68 19.04
C VAL A 256 -26.79 9.28 18.93
N PHE A 257 -25.59 9.08 19.48
CA PHE A 257 -24.87 7.82 19.42
C PHE A 257 -24.36 7.41 20.79
N THR A 258 -24.30 6.11 21.03
CA THR A 258 -23.65 5.54 22.22
C THR A 258 -22.15 5.47 21.97
N VAL A 259 -21.32 5.83 22.94
CA VAL A 259 -19.87 5.75 22.84
C VAL A 259 -19.35 4.45 23.43
N SER A 260 -18.35 3.88 22.79
CA SER A 260 -17.64 2.69 23.27
C SER A 260 -16.45 3.06 24.15
N ASP A 261 -15.91 4.27 23.96
CA ASP A 261 -14.77 4.82 24.70
C ASP A 261 -15.11 6.22 25.24
N ASN A 262 -14.84 6.45 26.53
CA ASN A 262 -15.11 7.72 27.19
C ASN A 262 -14.21 8.88 26.71
N SER A 263 -13.14 8.61 25.98
CA SER A 263 -12.27 9.66 25.41
C SER A 263 -13.03 10.61 24.47
N VAL A 264 -14.09 10.14 23.84
CA VAL A 264 -14.95 10.94 22.96
C VAL A 264 -15.79 11.97 23.73
N LEU A 265 -16.03 11.73 25.01
CA LEU A 265 -16.87 12.60 25.86
C LEU A 265 -16.22 13.97 26.12
N ASN A 266 -14.92 14.10 25.93
CA ASN A 266 -14.19 15.35 26.15
C ASN A 266 -14.12 16.25 24.90
N LYS A 267 -14.76 15.85 23.79
CA LYS A 267 -14.67 16.51 22.49
C LYS A 267 -15.88 17.37 22.13
N VAL A 268 -16.63 17.82 23.11
CA VAL A 268 -17.77 18.74 22.89
C VAL A 268 -17.27 20.07 22.35
N GLY A 269 -17.90 20.55 21.29
CA GLY A 269 -17.50 21.79 20.60
C GLY A 269 -16.56 21.55 19.42
N GLU A 270 -16.11 20.34 19.20
CA GLU A 270 -15.19 19.99 18.11
C GLU A 270 -15.94 19.48 16.88
N VAL A 271 -15.31 19.66 15.73
CA VAL A 271 -15.77 19.14 14.43
C VAL A 271 -14.76 18.13 13.90
N GLY A 272 -15.22 17.03 13.36
CA GLY A 272 -14.31 16.06 12.79
C GLY A 272 -14.99 14.83 12.19
N THR A 273 -14.26 13.73 12.19
CA THR A 273 -14.72 12.44 11.68
C THR A 273 -15.10 11.54 12.86
N VAL A 274 -16.34 11.09 12.89
CA VAL A 274 -16.85 10.12 13.85
C VAL A 274 -17.05 8.78 13.17
N VAL A 275 -16.47 7.73 13.74
CA VAL A 275 -16.57 6.36 13.23
C VAL A 275 -17.49 5.55 14.13
N LEU A 276 -18.49 4.92 13.55
CA LEU A 276 -19.44 4.05 14.22
C LEU A 276 -19.19 2.59 13.84
N ASP A 277 -19.36 1.68 14.81
CA ASP A 277 -19.39 0.24 14.55
C ASP A 277 -20.71 -0.22 13.91
N LYS A 278 -20.84 -1.53 13.67
CA LYS A 278 -22.06 -2.15 13.12
C LYS A 278 -23.30 -1.92 13.98
N ASP A 279 -23.11 -1.72 15.28
CA ASP A 279 -24.18 -1.49 16.25
C ASP A 279 -24.47 0.01 16.46
N LYS A 280 -23.90 0.87 15.60
CA LYS A 280 -23.99 2.33 15.63
C LYS A 280 -23.41 2.95 16.93
N LYS A 281 -22.45 2.31 17.53
CA LYS A 281 -21.67 2.88 18.64
C LYS A 281 -20.44 3.60 18.10
N VAL A 282 -20.10 4.72 18.73
CA VAL A 282 -18.91 5.47 18.40
C VAL A 282 -17.67 4.70 18.84
N LEU A 283 -16.83 4.33 17.89
CA LEU A 283 -15.51 3.73 18.13
C LEU A 283 -14.44 4.79 18.32
N SER A 284 -14.51 5.87 17.55
CA SER A 284 -13.58 6.99 17.62
C SER A 284 -14.22 8.28 17.15
N ALA A 285 -13.66 9.39 17.60
CA ALA A 285 -13.91 10.72 17.06
C ALA A 285 -12.55 11.42 16.93
N SER A 286 -12.09 11.58 15.70
CA SER A 286 -10.91 12.39 15.37
C SER A 286 -11.39 13.78 15.03
N THR A 287 -11.08 14.74 15.90
CA THR A 287 -11.61 16.09 15.82
C THR A 287 -10.48 17.10 15.86
N VAL A 288 -10.72 18.24 15.24
CA VAL A 288 -9.89 19.44 15.37
C VAL A 288 -10.72 20.52 16.06
N GLU A 289 -10.09 21.37 16.87
CA GLU A 289 -10.79 22.53 17.41
C GLU A 289 -11.42 23.34 16.27
N ALA A 290 -12.71 23.64 16.41
CA ALA A 290 -13.39 24.50 15.47
C ALA A 290 -12.71 25.87 15.50
N LYS A 291 -11.98 26.24 14.45
CA LYS A 291 -11.49 27.62 14.30
C LYS A 291 -12.72 28.50 14.30
N GLU A 292 -12.82 29.37 15.32
CA GLU A 292 -13.84 30.41 15.32
C GLU A 292 -13.76 31.15 13.99
N LYS A 293 -14.91 31.21 13.29
CA LYS A 293 -15.02 32.06 12.10
C LYS A 293 -14.95 33.49 12.63
N GLU A 294 -13.84 34.19 12.34
CA GLU A 294 -13.79 35.64 12.42
C GLU A 294 -14.80 36.30 11.47
#